data_8ad4abf5746320c4e12518f143cf5443
#
_entry.id   8ad4abf5746320c4e12518f143cf5443
#
_cell.length_a   1.000
_cell.length_b   1.000
_cell.length_c   1.000
_cell.angle_alpha   90.00
_cell.angle_beta   90.00
_cell.angle_gamma   90.00
#
_symmetry.space_group_name_H-M   'P 1'
#
loop_
_entity.id
_entity.type
_entity.pdbx_description
1 polymer ?
#
loop_
_entity_poly.entity_id
_entity_poly.type
_entity_poly.pdbx_seq_one_letter_code
_entity_poly.pdbx_strand_id
1 'polypeptide(L)'
;MKTKTLFPVLALAAFAAGCSHCPLCGGEWGAAERARLAAEEAAKAPQPRRAEGTVSCPERVTVLPTYRVRAKLVDLRTGDVLVAQEEEGFAGFPWFFALEYDAKDLRKGDPHGLVAEVLAGDAVLYRTDTQYRLPETGSVAGADLVVTRSP
;
A
#
# COMPACT_ATOMS: atom_id res chain seq x y z
N MET A 1 -23.32 16.50 -18.73
CA MET A 1 -22.20 16.67 -19.66
C MET A 1 -20.92 16.57 -18.84
N LYS A 2 -20.18 15.45 -18.98
CA LYS A 2 -18.94 15.18 -18.22
C LYS A 2 -17.76 15.36 -19.16
N THR A 3 -17.01 16.42 -18.99
CA THR A 3 -15.80 16.72 -19.73
C THR A 3 -14.64 15.87 -19.18
N LYS A 4 -14.20 14.89 -19.97
CA LYS A 4 -12.97 14.13 -19.71
C LYS A 4 -11.78 14.97 -20.15
N THR A 5 -11.00 15.45 -19.19
CA THR A 5 -9.72 16.13 -19.47
C THR A 5 -8.68 15.06 -19.75
N LEU A 6 -8.31 14.93 -21.02
CA LEU A 6 -7.18 14.13 -21.47
C LEU A 6 -5.90 14.92 -21.22
N PHE A 7 -5.02 14.48 -20.31
CA PHE A 7 -3.67 15.01 -20.19
C PHE A 7 -2.76 14.30 -21.21
N PRO A 8 -2.09 15.02 -22.10
CA PRO A 8 -1.08 14.43 -22.96
C PRO A 8 0.19 14.20 -22.14
N VAL A 9 0.63 12.97 -22.05
CA VAL A 9 1.97 12.60 -21.58
C VAL A 9 2.98 13.07 -22.63
N LEU A 10 3.65 14.17 -22.33
CA LEU A 10 4.75 14.66 -23.15
C LEU A 10 5.99 13.82 -22.81
N ALA A 11 6.28 12.82 -23.65
CA ALA A 11 7.54 12.09 -23.61
C ALA A 11 8.66 13.00 -24.09
N LEU A 12 9.42 13.60 -23.17
CA LEU A 12 10.65 14.31 -23.49
C LEU A 12 11.74 13.27 -23.76
N ALA A 13 11.93 12.90 -25.03
CA ALA A 13 13.11 12.17 -25.47
C ALA A 13 14.31 13.13 -25.47
N ALA A 14 15.09 13.13 -24.40
CA ALA A 14 16.37 13.81 -24.37
C ALA A 14 17.35 13.07 -25.29
N PHE A 15 17.58 13.59 -26.48
CA PHE A 15 18.69 13.20 -27.36
C PHE A 15 20.02 13.62 -26.69
N ALA A 16 20.63 12.71 -25.96
CA ALA A 16 22.02 12.83 -25.58
C ALA A 16 22.88 12.52 -26.80
N ALA A 17 23.22 13.57 -27.59
CA ALA A 17 24.26 13.50 -28.59
C ALA A 17 25.59 13.29 -27.87
N GLY A 18 25.97 12.02 -27.66
CA GLY A 18 27.23 11.65 -27.06
C GLY A 18 28.37 11.97 -28.01
N CYS A 19 29.29 12.86 -27.62
CA CYS A 19 30.60 13.00 -28.23
C CYS A 19 31.38 11.69 -28.11
N SER A 20 31.36 10.88 -29.16
CA SER A 20 31.98 9.55 -29.20
C SER A 20 33.50 9.56 -29.36
N HIS A 21 34.18 10.69 -29.13
CA HIS A 21 35.63 10.81 -29.34
C HIS A 21 36.41 11.58 -28.27
N CYS A 22 35.93 11.58 -27.02
CA CYS A 22 36.71 12.12 -25.93
C CYS A 22 37.27 10.94 -25.08
N PRO A 23 38.59 10.62 -25.15
CA PRO A 23 39.17 9.51 -24.41
C PRO A 23 39.14 9.71 -22.88
N LEU A 24 38.80 10.90 -22.41
CA LEU A 24 38.67 11.21 -20.99
C LEU A 24 37.21 11.04 -20.47
N CYS A 25 36.22 10.87 -21.36
CA CYS A 25 34.80 10.74 -20.98
C CYS A 25 34.26 9.30 -21.07
N GLY A 26 35.06 8.34 -21.54
CA GLY A 26 34.66 6.97 -21.85
C GLY A 26 35.20 5.89 -20.92
N GLY A 27 35.82 6.25 -19.80
CA GLY A 27 36.33 5.25 -18.87
C GLY A 27 35.24 4.48 -18.14
N GLU A 28 35.51 3.22 -17.80
CA GLU A 28 34.65 2.32 -17.02
C GLU A 28 34.11 2.96 -15.72
N TRP A 29 34.85 3.91 -15.17
CA TRP A 29 34.44 4.74 -14.02
C TRP A 29 33.14 5.54 -14.27
N GLY A 30 33.01 6.14 -15.43
CA GLY A 30 31.79 6.91 -15.76
C GLY A 30 30.56 6.01 -15.99
N ALA A 31 30.77 4.77 -16.45
CA ALA A 31 29.68 3.82 -16.61
C ALA A 31 29.19 3.30 -15.24
N ALA A 32 30.10 2.99 -14.33
CA ALA A 32 29.77 2.54 -12.97
C ALA A 32 29.06 3.64 -12.18
N GLU A 33 29.50 4.89 -12.28
CA GLU A 33 28.88 6.02 -11.61
C GLU A 33 27.47 6.31 -12.16
N ARG A 34 27.28 6.27 -13.49
CA ARG A 34 25.94 6.38 -14.09
C ARG A 34 25.02 5.26 -13.69
N ALA A 35 25.52 4.02 -13.61
CA ALA A 35 24.75 2.87 -13.15
C ALA A 35 24.35 3.03 -11.67
N ARG A 36 25.23 3.54 -10.83
CA ARG A 36 24.94 3.83 -9.43
C ARG A 36 23.87 4.91 -9.28
N LEU A 37 24.00 6.03 -10.00
CA LEU A 37 23.00 7.13 -9.98
C LEU A 37 21.66 6.67 -10.51
N ALA A 38 21.63 5.87 -11.58
CA ALA A 38 20.40 5.30 -12.12
C ALA A 38 19.75 4.31 -11.13
N ALA A 39 20.55 3.50 -10.43
CA ALA A 39 20.05 2.60 -9.40
C ALA A 39 19.50 3.37 -8.18
N GLU A 40 20.16 4.47 -7.79
CA GLU A 40 19.68 5.34 -6.71
C GLU A 40 18.37 6.05 -7.10
N GLU A 41 18.27 6.52 -8.33
CA GLU A 41 17.03 7.12 -8.85
C GLU A 41 15.90 6.10 -8.96
N ALA A 42 16.19 4.89 -9.45
CA ALA A 42 15.23 3.79 -9.47
C ALA A 42 14.75 3.39 -8.06
N ALA A 43 15.63 3.43 -7.07
CA ALA A 43 15.27 3.18 -5.68
C ALA A 43 14.38 4.29 -5.08
N LYS A 44 14.47 5.51 -5.60
CA LYS A 44 13.61 6.64 -5.20
C LYS A 44 12.26 6.65 -5.92
N ALA A 45 12.15 5.96 -7.07
CA ALA A 45 10.90 5.89 -7.82
C ALA A 45 9.79 5.22 -6.98
N PRO A 46 8.52 5.69 -7.08
CA PRO A 46 7.40 5.04 -6.42
C PRO A 46 7.30 3.56 -6.79
N GLN A 47 7.14 2.72 -5.79
CA GLN A 47 6.96 1.28 -5.97
C GLN A 47 5.56 0.89 -5.47
N PRO A 48 4.51 1.12 -6.29
CA PRO A 48 3.14 0.90 -5.87
C PRO A 48 2.92 -0.58 -5.54
N ARG A 49 2.28 -0.82 -4.42
CA ARG A 49 1.88 -2.12 -3.93
C ARG A 49 0.40 -2.08 -3.58
N ARG A 50 -0.22 -3.25 -3.57
CA ARG A 50 -1.62 -3.38 -3.23
C ARG A 50 -1.86 -4.59 -2.34
N ALA A 51 -2.63 -4.37 -1.28
CA ALA A 51 -3.14 -5.42 -0.43
C ALA A 51 -4.66 -5.37 -0.46
N GLU A 52 -5.28 -6.46 -0.91
CA GLU A 52 -6.73 -6.55 -1.02
C GLU A 52 -7.25 -7.84 -0.42
N GLY A 53 -8.49 -7.78 0.03
CA GLY A 53 -9.12 -8.92 0.64
C GLY A 53 -10.51 -8.63 1.17
N THR A 54 -10.93 -9.44 2.11
CA THR A 54 -12.24 -9.36 2.75
C THR A 54 -12.11 -9.27 4.25
N VAL A 55 -13.04 -8.56 4.87
CA VAL A 55 -13.27 -8.58 6.30
C VAL A 55 -14.55 -9.40 6.53
N SER A 56 -14.45 -10.43 7.35
CA SER A 56 -15.55 -11.31 7.70
C SER A 56 -15.77 -11.33 9.22
N CYS A 57 -17.01 -11.58 9.64
CA CYS A 57 -17.35 -11.76 11.03
C CYS A 57 -18.14 -13.06 11.18
N PRO A 58 -17.69 -14.02 12.01
CA PRO A 58 -18.38 -15.28 12.21
C PRO A 58 -19.69 -15.12 12.98
N GLU A 59 -19.84 -14.01 13.72
CA GLU A 59 -21.04 -13.69 14.44
C GLU A 59 -22.08 -13.01 13.55
N ARG A 60 -23.36 -13.20 13.85
CA ARG A 60 -24.43 -12.42 13.22
C ARG A 60 -24.45 -11.01 13.82
N VAL A 61 -23.90 -10.06 13.10
CA VAL A 61 -23.85 -8.65 13.51
C VAL A 61 -24.91 -7.86 12.77
N THR A 62 -25.76 -7.16 13.52
CA THR A 62 -26.60 -6.12 12.92
C THR A 62 -25.75 -4.86 12.75
N VAL A 63 -25.42 -4.53 11.51
CA VAL A 63 -24.65 -3.33 11.20
C VAL A 63 -25.60 -2.12 11.26
N LEU A 64 -25.25 -1.13 12.07
CA LEU A 64 -25.96 0.12 12.15
C LEU A 64 -25.36 1.16 11.18
N PRO A 65 -26.15 2.11 10.66
CA PRO A 65 -25.63 3.15 9.76
C PRO A 65 -24.49 4.00 10.33
N THR A 66 -24.37 4.05 11.66
CA THR A 66 -23.32 4.77 12.38
C THR A 66 -22.03 3.95 12.59
N TYR A 67 -22.03 2.68 12.16
CA TYR A 67 -20.85 1.84 12.28
C TYR A 67 -19.90 2.14 11.12
N ARG A 68 -18.63 2.11 11.46
CA ARG A 68 -17.52 2.25 10.49
C ARG A 68 -16.71 0.96 10.49
N VAL A 69 -16.41 0.48 9.30
CA VAL A 69 -15.43 -0.60 9.12
C VAL A 69 -14.14 0.00 8.62
N ARG A 70 -13.03 -0.47 9.15
CA ARG A 70 -11.69 0.03 8.81
C ARG A 70 -10.74 -1.13 8.60
N ALA A 71 -10.05 -1.18 7.46
CA ALA A 71 -8.89 -2.04 7.25
C ALA A 71 -7.62 -1.18 7.29
N LYS A 72 -6.57 -1.69 7.92
CA LYS A 72 -5.30 -0.98 8.13
C LYS A 72 -4.12 -1.87 7.77
N LEU A 73 -3.11 -1.28 7.15
CA LEU A 73 -1.77 -1.84 7.09
C LEU A 73 -0.95 -1.22 8.23
N VAL A 74 -0.38 -2.04 9.07
CA VAL A 74 0.34 -1.61 10.27
C VAL A 74 1.74 -2.22 10.32
N ASP A 75 2.67 -1.47 10.88
CA ASP A 75 3.95 -1.99 11.35
C ASP A 75 3.71 -2.76 12.65
N LEU A 76 3.94 -4.07 12.64
CA LEU A 76 3.63 -4.93 13.78
C LEU A 76 4.61 -4.75 14.96
N ARG A 77 5.71 -4.06 14.74
CA ARG A 77 6.69 -3.78 15.79
C ARG A 77 6.35 -2.50 16.57
N THR A 78 5.93 -1.44 15.85
CA THR A 78 5.65 -0.13 16.45
C THR A 78 4.17 0.11 16.68
N GLY A 79 3.29 -0.57 15.92
CA GLY A 79 1.86 -0.32 15.89
C GLY A 79 1.46 0.85 14.99
N ASP A 80 2.42 1.45 14.27
CA ASP A 80 2.15 2.58 13.38
C ASP A 80 1.25 2.14 12.21
N VAL A 81 0.25 2.96 11.91
CA VAL A 81 -0.63 2.76 10.75
C VAL A 81 0.00 3.42 9.54
N LEU A 82 0.31 2.63 8.52
CA LEU A 82 0.91 3.11 7.27
C LEU A 82 -0.16 3.60 6.29
N VAL A 83 -1.22 2.81 6.13
CA VAL A 83 -2.37 3.15 5.29
C VAL A 83 -3.64 2.53 5.89
N ALA A 84 -4.77 3.19 5.68
CA ALA A 84 -6.08 2.70 6.11
C ALA A 84 -7.14 3.01 5.05
N GLN A 85 -8.10 2.11 4.93
CA GLN A 85 -9.37 2.33 4.22
C GLN A 85 -10.50 2.24 5.24
N GLU A 86 -11.44 3.15 5.16
CA GLU A 86 -12.57 3.23 6.08
C GLU A 86 -13.86 3.47 5.30
N GLU A 87 -14.94 2.85 5.74
CA GLU A 87 -16.28 3.04 5.18
C GLU A 87 -17.29 3.13 6.33
N GLU A 88 -18.07 4.21 6.32
CA GLU A 88 -19.17 4.42 7.25
C GLU A 88 -20.47 3.90 6.66
N GLY A 89 -21.28 3.26 7.49
CA GLY A 89 -22.57 2.72 7.05
C GLY A 89 -22.44 1.58 6.05
N PHE A 90 -21.39 0.77 6.15
CA PHE A 90 -21.20 -0.37 5.27
C PHE A 90 -22.37 -1.36 5.34
N ALA A 91 -22.64 -2.03 4.22
CA ALA A 91 -23.84 -2.86 4.07
C ALA A 91 -23.84 -4.15 4.90
N GLY A 92 -22.66 -4.57 5.40
CA GLY A 92 -22.50 -5.78 6.17
C GLY A 92 -21.27 -6.59 5.76
N PHE A 93 -21.17 -7.81 6.26
CA PHE A 93 -20.08 -8.74 5.94
C PHE A 93 -20.50 -9.73 4.85
N PRO A 94 -19.55 -10.18 3.98
CA PRO A 94 -18.16 -9.72 3.92
C PRO A 94 -18.00 -8.32 3.36
N TRP A 95 -17.08 -7.54 3.91
CA TRP A 95 -16.69 -6.23 3.39
C TRP A 95 -15.35 -6.32 2.69
N PHE A 96 -15.26 -5.72 1.48
CA PHE A 96 -14.07 -5.77 0.64
C PHE A 96 -13.20 -4.54 0.85
N PHE A 97 -11.89 -4.74 0.93
CA PHE A 97 -10.92 -3.66 1.02
C PHE A 97 -9.81 -3.79 -0.02
N ALA A 98 -9.24 -2.64 -0.38
CA ALA A 98 -8.06 -2.54 -1.23
C ALA A 98 -7.18 -1.38 -0.75
N LEU A 99 -6.05 -1.70 -0.14
CA LEU A 99 -5.07 -0.74 0.35
C LEU A 99 -3.97 -0.57 -0.68
N GLU A 100 -3.77 0.66 -1.15
CA GLU A 100 -2.66 1.03 -2.03
C GLU A 100 -1.60 1.79 -1.23
N TYR A 101 -0.34 1.43 -1.39
CA TYR A 101 0.77 2.00 -0.64
C TYR A 101 2.07 1.89 -1.43
N ASP A 102 3.10 2.63 -1.01
CA ASP A 102 4.43 2.54 -1.60
C ASP A 102 5.29 1.53 -0.82
N ALA A 103 5.98 0.65 -1.54
CA ALA A 103 6.91 -0.29 -0.91
C ALA A 103 8.01 0.39 -0.07
N LYS A 104 8.31 1.67 -0.34
CA LYS A 104 9.25 2.47 0.46
C LYS A 104 8.75 2.76 1.86
N ASP A 105 7.42 2.81 2.05
CA ASP A 105 6.81 3.06 3.35
C ASP A 105 6.95 1.83 4.26
N LEU A 106 7.24 0.67 3.67
CA LEU A 106 7.55 -0.53 4.42
C LEU A 106 9.00 -0.51 4.90
N ARG A 107 9.20 -0.50 6.21
CA ARG A 107 10.55 -0.61 6.78
C ARG A 107 11.13 -1.98 6.47
N LYS A 108 12.26 -2.00 5.80
CA LYS A 108 12.93 -3.25 5.43
C LYS A 108 13.34 -4.04 6.68
N GLY A 109 12.87 -5.28 6.75
CA GLY A 109 13.15 -6.19 7.87
C GLY A 109 12.14 -6.10 9.02
N ASP A 110 11.24 -5.12 9.05
CA ASP A 110 10.17 -5.07 10.03
C ASP A 110 8.95 -5.87 9.54
N PRO A 111 8.26 -6.58 10.43
CA PRO A 111 7.05 -7.29 10.08
C PRO A 111 5.89 -6.30 9.92
N HIS A 112 5.18 -6.40 8.82
CA HIS A 112 3.96 -5.62 8.56
C HIS A 112 2.75 -6.56 8.53
N GLY A 113 1.59 -6.04 8.85
CA GLY A 113 0.37 -6.84 8.89
C GLY A 113 -0.88 -6.06 8.53
N LEU A 114 -1.91 -6.80 8.13
CA LEU A 114 -3.24 -6.28 7.89
C LEU A 114 -4.09 -6.55 9.12
N VAL A 115 -4.83 -5.53 9.55
CA VAL A 115 -5.79 -5.61 10.65
C VAL A 115 -7.08 -4.90 10.25
N ALA A 116 -8.20 -5.38 10.76
CA ALA A 116 -9.49 -4.74 10.56
C ALA A 116 -10.16 -4.45 11.89
N GLU A 117 -10.98 -3.41 11.91
CA GLU A 117 -11.76 -2.98 13.06
C GLU A 117 -13.16 -2.55 12.62
N VAL A 118 -14.13 -2.76 13.49
CA VAL A 118 -15.46 -2.15 13.37
C VAL A 118 -15.67 -1.24 14.56
N LEU A 119 -16.06 0.00 14.28
CA LEU A 119 -16.18 1.05 15.29
C LEU A 119 -17.62 1.55 15.36
N ALA A 120 -18.03 1.98 16.56
CA ALA A 120 -19.20 2.79 16.80
C ALA A 120 -18.75 4.10 17.46
N GLY A 121 -18.76 5.19 16.70
CA GLY A 121 -18.04 6.39 17.12
C GLY A 121 -16.54 6.10 17.24
N ASP A 122 -15.98 6.31 18.43
CA ASP A 122 -14.56 6.03 18.72
C ASP A 122 -14.35 4.66 19.41
N ALA A 123 -15.43 3.96 19.73
CA ALA A 123 -15.34 2.67 20.39
C ALA A 123 -15.13 1.53 19.38
N VAL A 124 -14.09 0.72 19.59
CA VAL A 124 -13.84 -0.49 18.80
C VAL A 124 -14.76 -1.60 19.30
N LEU A 125 -15.71 -2.03 18.48
CA LEU A 125 -16.65 -3.11 18.81
C LEU A 125 -16.11 -4.48 18.41
N TYR A 126 -15.47 -4.56 17.24
CA TYR A 126 -14.86 -5.77 16.72
C TYR A 126 -13.47 -5.45 16.20
N ARG A 127 -12.57 -6.40 16.31
CA ARG A 127 -11.21 -6.28 15.78
C ARG A 127 -10.71 -7.61 15.28
N THR A 128 -9.74 -7.59 14.40
CA THR A 128 -9.05 -8.80 13.93
C THR A 128 -8.38 -9.49 15.10
N ASP A 129 -8.72 -10.75 15.33
CA ASP A 129 -8.12 -11.59 16.36
C ASP A 129 -6.70 -12.00 15.98
N THR A 130 -6.52 -12.47 14.74
CA THR A 130 -5.23 -12.90 14.22
C THR A 130 -4.76 -11.94 13.13
N GLN A 131 -3.61 -11.32 13.35
CA GLN A 131 -3.02 -10.40 12.36
C GLN A 131 -2.58 -11.16 11.11
N TYR A 132 -3.03 -10.72 9.94
CA TYR A 132 -2.55 -11.24 8.67
C TYR A 132 -1.18 -10.64 8.36
N ARG A 133 -0.12 -11.44 8.41
CA ARG A 133 1.23 -10.98 8.08
C ARG A 133 1.38 -10.73 6.59
N LEU A 134 1.85 -9.55 6.24
CA LEU A 134 2.15 -9.21 4.86
C LEU A 134 3.37 -10.02 4.38
N PRO A 135 3.34 -10.63 3.18
CA PRO A 135 4.50 -11.30 2.62
C PRO A 135 5.60 -10.29 2.28
N GLU A 136 6.85 -10.75 2.20
CA GLU A 136 8.00 -9.88 1.85
C GLU A 136 7.86 -9.21 0.48
N THR A 137 7.10 -9.81 -0.43
CA THR A 137 6.78 -9.19 -1.73
C THR A 137 5.97 -7.90 -1.58
N GLY A 138 5.33 -7.71 -0.42
CA GLY A 138 4.54 -6.53 -0.11
C GLY A 138 3.21 -6.44 -0.85
N SER A 139 2.84 -7.39 -1.67
CA SER A 139 1.52 -7.41 -2.34
C SER A 139 0.79 -8.68 -1.98
N VAL A 140 -0.50 -8.57 -1.72
CA VAL A 140 -1.36 -9.71 -1.41
C VAL A 140 -2.74 -9.52 -2.04
N ALA A 141 -3.27 -10.61 -2.58
CA ALA A 141 -4.64 -10.67 -3.08
C ALA A 141 -5.40 -11.75 -2.29
N GLY A 142 -6.62 -11.43 -1.86
CA GLY A 142 -7.50 -12.37 -1.18
C GLY A 142 -7.13 -12.61 0.29
N ALA A 143 -6.61 -11.59 1.00
CA ALA A 143 -6.47 -11.67 2.45
C ALA A 143 -7.85 -11.77 3.11
N ASP A 144 -8.04 -12.76 3.99
CA ASP A 144 -9.26 -12.89 4.80
C ASP A 144 -8.97 -12.45 6.24
N LEU A 145 -9.59 -11.35 6.65
CA LEU A 145 -9.47 -10.76 7.97
C LEU A 145 -10.73 -11.08 8.77
N VAL A 146 -10.61 -11.98 9.74
CA VAL A 146 -11.72 -12.35 10.61
C VAL A 146 -11.74 -11.40 11.82
N VAL A 147 -12.85 -10.70 12.01
CA VAL A 147 -13.04 -9.82 13.17
C VAL A 147 -13.92 -10.52 14.21
N THR A 148 -13.52 -10.40 15.46
CA THR A 148 -14.24 -10.91 16.62
C THR A 148 -14.54 -9.76 17.58
N ARG A 149 -15.50 -9.97 18.48
CA ARG A 149 -15.91 -8.95 19.44
C ARG A 149 -14.73 -8.52 20.32
N SER A 150 -14.52 -7.23 20.41
CA SER A 150 -13.51 -6.65 21.30
C SER A 150 -13.99 -6.83 22.76
N PRO A 151 -13.11 -7.27 23.68
CA PRO A 151 -13.46 -7.43 25.10
C PRO A 151 -13.83 -6.11 25.77
#